data_e2b671f921e9b34c2590b3d68325c9b0
#
_entry.id   e2b671f921e9b34c2590b3d68325c9b0
#
_cell.length_a   1.000
_cell.length_b   1.000
_cell.length_c   1.000
_cell.angle_alpha   90.00
_cell.angle_beta   90.00
_cell.angle_gamma   90.00
#
_symmetry.space_group_name_H-M   'P 1'
#
loop_
_entity.id
_entity.type
_entity.pdbx_description
1 polymer ?
#
loop_
_entity_poly.entity_id
_entity_poly.type
_entity_poly.pdbx_seq_one_letter_code
_entity_poly.pdbx_strand_id
1 'polypeptide(L)'
;MQTEQQRAVTRLCIQCGLFLLQHGAESALVDELSSRLGRALGMDSVESSISSNAIVLTTIKDGQCLTSTRKNHDRGINMHVVTEVQHIVILAEHHLLDYKGVEKRFSQIQPLRYPRWLVALMVGLSCACFCKLNKGGWDGAVITFFASTAAIYIRQLLAQRHLHPQINFCLTAFAATTISGLLLQLPTFSNTPTIAMAASVLLLVPGFPLINAVADMFKGHINTGLARWAIASLLTLATCVGVVMALTIWGLRGWV
;
A
#
# COMPACT_ATOMS: atom_id res chain seq x y z
N MET A 1 32.64 15.21 -19.32
CA MET A 1 32.66 14.78 -17.90
C MET A 1 31.44 15.29 -17.10
N GLN A 2 31.07 16.58 -17.14
CA GLN A 2 29.89 17.11 -16.45
C GLN A 2 28.58 16.38 -16.83
N THR A 3 28.34 16.14 -18.10
CA THR A 3 27.12 15.46 -18.58
C THR A 3 26.97 14.02 -18.08
N GLU A 4 28.04 13.28 -17.87
CA GLU A 4 27.98 11.92 -17.31
C GLU A 4 27.66 11.92 -15.82
N GLN A 5 28.24 12.85 -15.07
CA GLN A 5 27.93 13.00 -13.65
C GLN A 5 26.45 13.42 -13.47
N GLN A 6 25.96 14.37 -14.26
CA GLN A 6 24.56 14.76 -14.23
C GLN A 6 23.63 13.59 -14.56
N ARG A 7 23.97 12.77 -15.55
CA ARG A 7 23.21 11.54 -15.87
C ARG A 7 23.17 10.55 -14.71
N ALA A 8 24.30 10.36 -14.01
CA ALA A 8 24.36 9.47 -12.86
C ALA A 8 23.49 9.99 -11.72
N VAL A 9 23.56 11.29 -11.40
CA VAL A 9 22.72 11.91 -10.36
C VAL A 9 21.25 11.86 -10.73
N THR A 10 20.88 12.18 -11.98
CA THR A 10 19.48 12.08 -12.46
C THR A 10 18.94 10.67 -12.27
N ARG A 11 19.76 9.65 -12.56
CA ARG A 11 19.39 8.24 -12.36
C ARG A 11 19.14 7.93 -10.88
N LEU A 12 19.95 8.45 -9.98
CA LEU A 12 19.77 8.27 -8.53
C LEU A 12 18.52 8.98 -8.01
N CYS A 13 18.27 10.21 -8.45
CA CYS A 13 17.09 10.96 -8.06
C CYS A 13 15.79 10.26 -8.50
N ILE A 14 15.72 9.80 -9.74
CA ILE A 14 14.54 9.08 -10.23
C ILE A 14 14.40 7.70 -9.57
N GLN A 15 15.50 7.04 -9.20
CA GLN A 15 15.47 5.79 -8.44
C GLN A 15 14.98 6.01 -7.01
N CYS A 16 15.40 7.09 -6.37
CA CYS A 16 14.88 7.56 -5.08
C CYS A 16 13.35 7.71 -5.14
N GLY A 17 12.85 8.49 -6.10
CA GLY A 17 11.42 8.70 -6.29
C GLY A 17 10.66 7.40 -6.56
N LEU A 18 11.23 6.49 -7.36
CA LEU A 18 10.63 5.18 -7.62
C LEU A 18 10.54 4.32 -6.36
N PHE A 19 11.59 4.22 -5.57
CA PHE A 19 11.55 3.45 -4.32
C PHE A 19 10.44 3.96 -3.39
N LEU A 20 10.32 5.26 -3.24
CA LEU A 20 9.30 5.88 -2.41
C LEU A 20 7.89 5.60 -2.95
N LEU A 21 7.67 5.86 -4.25
CA LEU A 21 6.36 5.71 -4.89
C LEU A 21 5.89 4.25 -4.91
N GLN A 22 6.80 3.30 -5.18
CA GLN A 22 6.53 1.87 -5.23
C GLN A 22 6.17 1.28 -3.87
N HIS A 23 6.61 1.90 -2.78
CA HIS A 23 6.40 1.40 -1.42
C HIS A 23 5.40 2.22 -0.61
N GLY A 24 4.61 3.04 -1.30
CA GLY A 24 3.43 3.69 -0.72
C GLY A 24 3.68 5.06 -0.10
N ALA A 25 4.77 5.74 -0.43
CA ALA A 25 4.96 7.12 -0.01
C ALA A 25 3.96 8.08 -0.70
N GLU A 26 3.63 9.17 -0.02
CA GLU A 26 2.87 10.28 -0.60
C GLU A 26 3.67 10.99 -1.69
N SER A 27 2.98 11.54 -2.69
CA SER A 27 3.64 12.23 -3.82
C SER A 27 4.47 13.43 -3.38
N ALA A 28 4.03 14.16 -2.37
CA ALA A 28 4.79 15.29 -1.82
C ALA A 28 6.14 14.84 -1.23
N LEU A 29 6.17 13.72 -0.51
CA LEU A 29 7.41 13.16 0.03
C LEU A 29 8.34 12.65 -1.08
N VAL A 30 7.78 12.09 -2.15
CA VAL A 30 8.55 11.64 -3.32
C VAL A 30 9.24 12.84 -4.00
N ASP A 31 8.51 13.92 -4.22
CA ASP A 31 9.04 15.15 -4.82
C ASP A 31 10.12 15.79 -3.94
N GLU A 32 9.82 15.96 -2.66
CA GLU A 32 10.72 16.55 -1.67
C GLU A 32 12.06 15.79 -1.60
N LEU A 33 12.03 14.48 -1.34
CA LEU A 33 13.25 13.70 -1.15
C LEU A 33 14.06 13.54 -2.44
N SER A 34 13.41 13.44 -3.60
CA SER A 34 14.10 13.41 -4.90
C SER A 34 14.82 14.73 -5.18
N SER A 35 14.19 15.85 -4.85
CA SER A 35 14.76 17.19 -5.01
C SER A 35 15.90 17.43 -4.03
N ARG A 36 15.74 17.06 -2.76
CA ARG A 36 16.79 17.17 -1.71
C ARG A 36 18.03 16.36 -2.10
N LEU A 37 17.84 15.10 -2.54
CA LEU A 37 18.94 14.25 -3.00
C LEU A 37 19.72 14.88 -4.16
N GLY A 38 19.02 15.40 -5.16
CA GLY A 38 19.67 16.02 -6.30
C GLY A 38 20.49 17.25 -5.94
N ARG A 39 19.95 18.12 -5.06
CA ARG A 39 20.68 19.29 -4.55
C ARG A 39 21.91 18.89 -3.74
N ALA A 40 21.78 17.88 -2.87
CA ALA A 40 22.89 17.34 -2.08
C ALA A 40 24.03 16.79 -2.97
N LEU A 41 23.67 16.26 -4.13
CA LEU A 41 24.63 15.74 -5.11
C LEU A 41 25.09 16.78 -6.17
N GLY A 42 24.81 18.08 -5.93
CA GLY A 42 25.33 19.21 -6.71
C GLY A 42 24.55 19.55 -7.98
N MET A 43 23.24 19.30 -7.98
CA MET A 43 22.31 19.85 -8.99
C MET A 43 21.75 21.19 -8.51
N ASP A 44 21.52 22.12 -9.44
CA ASP A 44 20.97 23.44 -9.15
C ASP A 44 19.50 23.31 -8.75
N SER A 45 18.74 22.53 -9.50
CA SER A 45 17.37 22.18 -9.19
C SER A 45 16.99 20.80 -9.70
N VAL A 46 15.92 20.24 -9.10
CA VAL A 46 15.30 18.99 -9.53
C VAL A 46 13.79 19.22 -9.54
N GLU A 47 13.18 18.95 -10.67
CA GLU A 47 11.74 19.07 -10.87
C GLU A 47 11.16 17.70 -11.15
N SER A 48 10.07 17.34 -10.49
CA SER A 48 9.40 16.07 -10.70
C SER A 48 7.94 16.22 -11.06
N SER A 49 7.47 15.38 -11.97
CA SER A 49 6.06 15.18 -12.28
C SER A 49 5.69 13.75 -11.97
N ILE A 50 4.81 13.57 -10.98
CA ILE A 50 4.46 12.26 -10.44
C ILE A 50 3.07 11.89 -10.92
N SER A 51 2.94 10.67 -11.43
CA SER A 51 1.66 10.06 -11.72
C SER A 51 1.58 8.66 -11.08
N SER A 52 0.39 8.07 -11.03
CA SER A 52 0.23 6.71 -10.49
C SER A 52 1.06 5.66 -11.23
N ASN A 53 1.32 5.86 -12.53
CA ASN A 53 1.95 4.87 -13.41
C ASN A 53 3.39 5.20 -13.79
N ALA A 54 3.84 6.43 -13.57
CA ALA A 54 5.17 6.87 -13.98
C ALA A 54 5.65 8.07 -13.14
N ILE A 55 6.95 8.24 -13.11
CA ILE A 55 7.61 9.44 -12.63
C ILE A 55 8.46 10.01 -13.75
N VAL A 56 8.31 11.31 -13.99
CA VAL A 56 9.18 12.10 -14.86
C VAL A 56 9.98 13.02 -13.95
N LEU A 57 11.29 13.03 -14.11
CA LEU A 57 12.18 13.84 -13.29
C LEU A 57 13.20 14.53 -14.18
N THR A 58 13.35 15.84 -13.98
CA THR A 58 14.30 16.71 -14.68
C THR A 58 15.29 17.26 -13.68
N THR A 59 16.57 17.07 -13.91
CA THR A 59 17.64 17.74 -13.19
C THR A 59 18.19 18.88 -14.01
N ILE A 60 18.44 20.00 -13.36
CA ILE A 60 19.02 21.20 -13.97
C ILE A 60 20.38 21.46 -13.34
N LYS A 61 21.40 21.66 -14.19
CA LYS A 61 22.75 22.02 -13.78
C LYS A 61 23.40 22.89 -14.84
N ASP A 62 23.94 24.03 -14.42
CA ASP A 62 24.61 25.01 -15.31
C ASP A 62 23.73 25.36 -16.55
N GLY A 63 22.42 25.50 -16.36
CA GLY A 63 21.45 25.78 -17.42
C GLY A 63 21.14 24.57 -18.35
N GLN A 64 21.74 23.42 -18.14
CA GLN A 64 21.45 22.19 -18.89
C GLN A 64 20.37 21.36 -18.19
N CYS A 65 19.31 21.03 -18.92
CA CYS A 65 18.20 20.20 -18.44
C CYS A 65 18.40 18.74 -18.89
N LEU A 66 18.29 17.80 -17.97
CA LEU A 66 18.29 16.38 -18.27
C LEU A 66 17.04 15.72 -17.67
N THR A 67 16.18 15.25 -18.55
CA THR A 67 14.92 14.59 -18.15
C THR A 67 15.04 13.07 -18.27
N SER A 68 14.52 12.37 -17.28
CA SER A 68 14.37 10.92 -17.28
C SER A 68 12.97 10.51 -16.88
N THR A 69 12.48 9.46 -17.50
CA THR A 69 11.14 8.91 -17.20
C THR A 69 11.27 7.43 -16.80
N ARG A 70 10.53 7.03 -15.76
CA ARG A 70 10.46 5.64 -15.32
C ARG A 70 9.02 5.25 -15.06
N LYS A 71 8.68 4.04 -15.50
CA LYS A 71 7.38 3.43 -15.20
C LYS A 71 7.34 2.99 -13.73
N ASN A 72 6.24 3.29 -13.08
CA ASN A 72 5.96 2.83 -11.72
C ASN A 72 5.24 1.48 -11.76
N HIS A 73 5.67 0.56 -10.90
CA HIS A 73 4.99 -0.70 -10.60
C HIS A 73 4.83 -0.80 -9.09
N ASP A 74 3.60 -0.82 -8.63
CA ASP A 74 3.30 -0.97 -7.21
C ASP A 74 3.89 -2.30 -6.67
N ARG A 75 4.69 -2.20 -5.63
CA ARG A 75 5.32 -3.34 -4.92
C ARG A 75 4.67 -3.63 -3.57
N GLY A 76 3.63 -2.88 -3.25
CA GLY A 76 2.95 -2.92 -1.97
C GLY A 76 3.64 -2.05 -0.92
N ILE A 77 2.85 -1.64 0.07
CA ILE A 77 3.28 -0.72 1.13
C ILE A 77 4.41 -1.35 1.96
N ASN A 78 5.54 -0.63 2.07
CA ASN A 78 6.66 -1.02 2.91
C ASN A 78 7.38 0.22 3.45
N MET A 79 6.99 0.65 4.65
CA MET A 79 7.56 1.86 5.27
C MET A 79 9.04 1.70 5.64
N HIS A 80 9.54 0.48 5.82
CA HIS A 80 10.97 0.27 6.03
C HIS A 80 11.79 0.78 4.85
N VAL A 81 11.38 0.48 3.61
CA VAL A 81 12.05 0.99 2.42
C VAL A 81 11.97 2.51 2.35
N VAL A 82 10.81 3.09 2.66
CA VAL A 82 10.63 4.55 2.69
C VAL A 82 11.59 5.20 3.69
N THR A 83 11.70 4.65 4.90
CA THR A 83 12.59 5.15 5.95
C THR A 83 14.07 5.01 5.56
N GLU A 84 14.47 3.87 4.96
CA GLU A 84 15.84 3.67 4.48
C GLU A 84 16.23 4.67 3.40
N VAL A 85 15.33 4.92 2.44
CA VAL A 85 15.56 5.93 1.40
C VAL A 85 15.70 7.32 2.01
N GLN A 86 14.83 7.69 2.96
CA GLN A 86 14.91 8.95 3.68
C GLN A 86 16.23 9.11 4.45
N HIS A 87 16.67 8.05 5.11
CA HIS A 87 17.95 8.04 5.82
C HIS A 87 19.15 8.23 4.86
N ILE A 88 19.11 7.59 3.68
CA ILE A 88 20.16 7.77 2.66
C ILE A 88 20.20 9.21 2.17
N VAL A 89 19.04 9.84 1.95
CA VAL A 89 18.97 11.25 1.53
C VAL A 89 19.57 12.16 2.59
N ILE A 90 19.25 11.96 3.87
CA ILE A 90 19.81 12.73 4.99
C ILE A 90 21.34 12.58 5.05
N LEU A 91 21.85 11.37 4.89
CA LEU A 91 23.31 11.15 4.87
C LEU A 91 24.00 11.85 3.68
N ALA A 92 23.35 11.91 2.53
CA ALA A 92 23.86 12.64 1.36
C ALA A 92 23.87 14.16 1.61
N GLU A 93 22.85 14.73 2.26
CA GLU A 93 22.77 16.15 2.62
C GLU A 93 23.87 16.57 3.60
N HIS A 94 24.22 15.69 4.52
CA HIS A 94 25.37 15.93 5.43
C HIS A 94 26.72 15.63 4.79
N HIS A 95 26.79 15.43 3.46
CA HIS A 95 28.01 15.10 2.73
C HIS A 95 28.76 13.84 3.22
N LEU A 96 28.04 12.95 3.94
CA LEU A 96 28.58 11.67 4.39
C LEU A 96 28.56 10.60 3.29
N LEU A 97 27.75 10.80 2.24
CA LEU A 97 27.68 9.94 1.07
C LEU A 97 27.86 10.77 -0.20
N ASP A 98 28.77 10.33 -1.04
CA ASP A 98 28.90 10.78 -2.43
C ASP A 98 27.91 10.00 -3.34
N TYR A 99 27.85 10.32 -4.64
CA TYR A 99 26.94 9.65 -5.57
C TYR A 99 27.17 8.13 -5.64
N LYS A 100 28.43 7.64 -5.51
CA LYS A 100 28.74 6.20 -5.47
C LYS A 100 28.26 5.55 -4.17
N GLY A 101 28.41 6.25 -3.06
CA GLY A 101 27.89 5.81 -1.76
C GLY A 101 26.38 5.66 -1.76
N VAL A 102 25.67 6.63 -2.34
CA VAL A 102 24.19 6.57 -2.51
C VAL A 102 23.79 5.40 -3.40
N GLU A 103 24.45 5.22 -4.56
CA GLU A 103 24.17 4.11 -5.47
C GLU A 103 24.35 2.75 -4.79
N LYS A 104 25.46 2.58 -4.06
CA LYS A 104 25.73 1.37 -3.28
C LYS A 104 24.67 1.12 -2.21
N ARG A 105 24.26 2.15 -1.47
CA ARG A 105 23.21 2.03 -0.46
C ARG A 105 21.87 1.69 -1.07
N PHE A 106 21.47 2.32 -2.16
CA PHE A 106 20.22 1.98 -2.87
C PHE A 106 20.20 0.54 -3.37
N SER A 107 21.33 0.01 -3.83
CA SER A 107 21.42 -1.41 -4.28
C SER A 107 21.31 -2.41 -3.12
N GLN A 108 21.55 -1.97 -1.89
CA GLN A 108 21.49 -2.81 -0.68
C GLN A 108 20.13 -2.77 0.00
N ILE A 109 19.21 -1.88 -0.40
CA ILE A 109 17.87 -1.82 0.20
C ILE A 109 17.13 -3.12 -0.07
N GLN A 110 16.80 -3.82 1.01
CA GLN A 110 15.98 -5.03 0.96
C GLN A 110 14.66 -4.77 1.69
N PRO A 111 13.50 -4.99 1.03
CA PRO A 111 12.22 -4.83 1.67
C PRO A 111 12.03 -5.92 2.75
N LEU A 112 12.13 -5.54 4.00
CA LEU A 112 11.84 -6.44 5.11
C LEU A 112 10.34 -6.75 5.13
N ARG A 113 9.99 -8.03 5.23
CA ARG A 113 8.61 -8.51 5.28
C ARG A 113 8.46 -9.50 6.42
N TYR A 114 7.37 -9.37 7.16
CA TYR A 114 7.00 -10.35 8.16
C TYR A 114 6.62 -11.70 7.51
N PRO A 115 6.83 -12.84 8.21
CA PRO A 115 6.39 -14.13 7.71
C PRO A 115 4.87 -14.17 7.56
N ARG A 116 4.40 -14.83 6.50
CA ARG A 116 2.98 -14.82 6.09
C ARG A 116 2.01 -15.30 7.18
N TRP A 117 2.41 -16.33 7.91
CA TRP A 117 1.60 -16.87 9.00
C TRP A 117 1.40 -15.86 10.13
N LEU A 118 2.46 -15.09 10.47
CA LEU A 118 2.39 -14.06 11.50
C LEU A 118 1.45 -12.92 11.07
N VAL A 119 1.55 -12.49 9.80
CA VAL A 119 0.63 -11.48 9.24
C VAL A 119 -0.82 -11.98 9.30
N ALA A 120 -1.07 -13.25 8.94
CA ALA A 120 -2.41 -13.81 8.98
C ALA A 120 -2.99 -13.83 10.41
N LEU A 121 -2.19 -14.25 11.38
CA LEU A 121 -2.58 -14.30 12.79
C LEU A 121 -2.85 -12.89 13.34
N MET A 122 -1.96 -11.93 13.07
CA MET A 122 -2.12 -10.55 13.56
C MET A 122 -3.33 -9.85 12.94
N VAL A 123 -3.60 -10.06 11.65
CA VAL A 123 -4.79 -9.52 10.99
C VAL A 123 -6.06 -10.15 11.58
N GLY A 124 -6.10 -11.45 11.79
CA GLY A 124 -7.23 -12.11 12.46
C GLY A 124 -7.49 -11.55 13.85
N LEU A 125 -6.43 -11.39 14.65
CA LEU A 125 -6.53 -10.81 15.99
C LEU A 125 -7.03 -9.35 15.95
N SER A 126 -6.53 -8.55 15.01
CA SER A 126 -6.97 -7.17 14.82
C SER A 126 -8.46 -7.08 14.48
N CYS A 127 -8.96 -7.93 13.57
CA CYS A 127 -10.37 -7.99 13.23
C CYS A 127 -11.25 -8.44 14.42
N ALA A 128 -10.78 -9.41 15.20
CA ALA A 128 -11.47 -9.86 16.41
C ALA A 128 -11.55 -8.74 17.47
N CYS A 129 -10.45 -8.01 17.69
CA CYS A 129 -10.44 -6.85 18.57
C CYS A 129 -11.41 -5.76 18.09
N PHE A 130 -11.47 -5.53 16.78
CA PHE A 130 -12.42 -4.58 16.19
C PHE A 130 -13.86 -5.02 16.39
N CYS A 131 -14.17 -6.31 16.27
CA CYS A 131 -15.48 -6.87 16.60
C CYS A 131 -15.84 -6.56 18.05
N LYS A 132 -14.93 -6.75 19.00
CA LYS A 132 -15.15 -6.43 20.43
C LYS A 132 -15.35 -4.94 20.67
N LEU A 133 -14.55 -4.10 20.00
CA LEU A 133 -14.65 -2.64 20.11
C LEU A 133 -16.04 -2.13 19.69
N ASN A 134 -16.65 -2.79 18.70
CA ASN A 134 -18.00 -2.51 18.23
C ASN A 134 -19.11 -3.25 19.01
N LYS A 135 -18.84 -3.65 20.26
CA LYS A 135 -19.77 -4.34 21.15
C LYS A 135 -20.20 -5.74 20.68
N GLY A 136 -19.42 -6.39 19.81
CA GLY A 136 -19.63 -7.79 19.45
C GLY A 136 -19.42 -8.73 20.64
N GLY A 137 -20.15 -9.85 20.67
CA GLY A 137 -19.96 -10.91 21.65
C GLY A 137 -18.57 -11.55 21.58
N TRP A 138 -18.16 -12.29 22.61
CA TRP A 138 -16.91 -13.04 22.60
C TRP A 138 -16.93 -14.12 21.51
N ASP A 139 -18.07 -14.78 21.33
CA ASP A 139 -18.28 -15.79 20.29
C ASP A 139 -18.10 -15.19 18.90
N GLY A 140 -18.69 -14.01 18.64
CA GLY A 140 -18.51 -13.26 17.41
C GLY A 140 -17.04 -12.88 17.17
N ALA A 141 -16.30 -12.49 18.20
CA ALA A 141 -14.88 -12.16 18.09
C ALA A 141 -14.02 -13.38 17.71
N VAL A 142 -14.30 -14.56 18.30
CA VAL A 142 -13.62 -15.82 17.97
C VAL A 142 -13.89 -16.22 16.52
N ILE A 143 -15.16 -16.16 16.09
CA ILE A 143 -15.53 -16.45 14.69
C ILE A 143 -14.85 -15.47 13.73
N THR A 144 -14.86 -14.17 14.05
CA THR A 144 -14.17 -13.13 13.26
C THR A 144 -12.68 -13.44 13.16
N PHE A 145 -12.03 -13.86 14.24
CA PHE A 145 -10.61 -14.24 14.22
C PHE A 145 -10.33 -15.34 13.19
N PHE A 146 -11.06 -16.45 13.25
CA PHE A 146 -10.84 -17.57 12.33
C PHE A 146 -11.20 -17.21 10.89
N ALA A 147 -12.33 -16.53 10.67
CA ALA A 147 -12.76 -16.10 9.34
C ALA A 147 -11.75 -15.15 8.68
N SER A 148 -11.28 -14.13 9.42
CA SER A 148 -10.29 -13.17 8.90
C SER A 148 -8.93 -13.80 8.68
N THR A 149 -8.48 -14.70 9.58
CA THR A 149 -7.21 -15.43 9.43
C THR A 149 -7.24 -16.32 8.19
N ALA A 150 -8.32 -17.06 7.97
CA ALA A 150 -8.49 -17.86 6.76
C ALA A 150 -8.57 -17.00 5.50
N ALA A 151 -9.31 -15.90 5.54
CA ALA A 151 -9.46 -14.99 4.42
C ALA A 151 -8.14 -14.35 4.00
N ILE A 152 -7.33 -13.85 4.95
CA ILE A 152 -6.02 -13.26 4.60
C ILE A 152 -5.07 -14.33 4.05
N TYR A 153 -5.15 -15.56 4.53
CA TYR A 153 -4.37 -16.67 3.98
C TYR A 153 -4.77 -16.97 2.53
N ILE A 154 -6.08 -17.04 2.24
CA ILE A 154 -6.61 -17.18 0.87
C ILE A 154 -6.13 -16.02 -0.01
N ARG A 155 -6.21 -14.77 0.48
CA ARG A 155 -5.71 -13.59 -0.23
C ARG A 155 -4.25 -13.72 -0.61
N GLN A 156 -3.40 -14.19 0.32
CA GLN A 156 -1.98 -14.40 0.07
C GLN A 156 -1.72 -15.49 -0.98
N LEU A 157 -2.51 -16.57 -0.98
CA LEU A 157 -2.42 -17.63 -2.00
C LEU A 157 -2.85 -17.13 -3.38
N LEU A 158 -3.95 -16.38 -3.47
CA LEU A 158 -4.44 -15.79 -4.72
C LEU A 158 -3.46 -14.76 -5.28
N ALA A 159 -2.81 -13.97 -4.41
CA ALA A 159 -1.78 -13.01 -4.81
C ALA A 159 -0.55 -13.70 -5.43
N GLN A 160 -0.20 -14.90 -4.99
CA GLN A 160 0.90 -15.68 -5.58
C GLN A 160 0.58 -16.17 -7.00
N ARG A 161 -0.69 -16.33 -7.33
CA ARG A 161 -1.15 -16.73 -8.66
C ARG A 161 -1.29 -15.57 -9.63
N HIS A 162 -0.79 -14.37 -9.23
CA HIS A 162 -0.82 -13.15 -10.06
C HIS A 162 -2.23 -12.77 -10.55
N LEU A 163 -3.27 -13.13 -9.81
CA LEU A 163 -4.63 -12.72 -10.11
C LEU A 163 -4.77 -11.21 -9.97
N HIS A 164 -5.65 -10.65 -10.80
CA HIS A 164 -5.93 -9.22 -10.77
C HIS A 164 -6.40 -8.79 -9.37
N PRO A 165 -5.93 -7.66 -8.82
CA PRO A 165 -6.23 -7.23 -7.46
C PRO A 165 -7.74 -7.21 -7.12
N GLN A 166 -8.59 -6.75 -8.05
CA GLN A 166 -10.04 -6.71 -7.83
C GLN A 166 -10.63 -8.10 -7.65
N ILE A 167 -10.21 -9.08 -8.47
CA ILE A 167 -10.66 -10.48 -8.36
C ILE A 167 -10.22 -11.07 -7.02
N ASN A 168 -8.97 -10.80 -6.62
CA ASN A 168 -8.45 -11.25 -5.34
C ASN A 168 -9.28 -10.69 -4.16
N PHE A 169 -9.60 -9.39 -4.17
CA PHE A 169 -10.43 -8.77 -3.14
C PHE A 169 -11.84 -9.34 -3.11
N CYS A 170 -12.48 -9.52 -4.27
CA CYS A 170 -13.81 -10.10 -4.39
C CYS A 170 -13.86 -11.53 -3.81
N LEU A 171 -12.95 -12.41 -4.23
CA LEU A 171 -12.90 -13.80 -3.77
C LEU A 171 -12.56 -13.89 -2.27
N THR A 172 -11.69 -13.03 -1.78
CA THR A 172 -11.34 -12.97 -0.36
C THR A 172 -12.54 -12.51 0.47
N ALA A 173 -13.27 -11.48 0.03
CA ALA A 173 -14.48 -11.00 0.68
C ALA A 173 -15.57 -12.09 0.71
N PHE A 174 -15.77 -12.75 -0.41
CA PHE A 174 -16.67 -13.89 -0.51
C PHE A 174 -16.33 -14.98 0.50
N ALA A 175 -15.06 -15.37 0.58
CA ALA A 175 -14.60 -16.39 1.53
C ALA A 175 -14.78 -15.95 2.99
N ALA A 176 -14.37 -14.70 3.34
CA ALA A 176 -14.53 -14.17 4.68
C ALA A 176 -15.98 -14.17 5.14
N THR A 177 -16.88 -13.65 4.28
CA THR A 177 -18.31 -13.56 4.57
C THR A 177 -18.95 -14.96 4.64
N THR A 178 -18.57 -15.88 3.76
CA THR A 178 -19.05 -17.26 3.80
C THR A 178 -18.65 -17.96 5.09
N ILE A 179 -17.38 -17.90 5.48
CA ILE A 179 -16.88 -18.57 6.69
C ILE A 179 -17.55 -17.96 7.93
N SER A 180 -17.56 -16.65 8.08
CA SER A 180 -18.18 -16.00 9.23
C SER A 180 -19.68 -16.23 9.27
N GLY A 181 -20.38 -16.08 8.14
CA GLY A 181 -21.82 -16.23 8.05
C GLY A 181 -22.31 -17.65 8.34
N LEU A 182 -21.65 -18.68 7.80
CA LEU A 182 -22.01 -20.08 8.05
C LEU A 182 -21.77 -20.47 9.52
N LEU A 183 -20.66 -20.04 10.11
CA LEU A 183 -20.37 -20.31 11.53
C LEU A 183 -21.38 -19.61 12.46
N LEU A 184 -21.86 -18.43 12.10
CA LEU A 184 -22.85 -17.68 12.87
C LEU A 184 -24.28 -18.23 12.74
N GLN A 185 -24.57 -19.09 11.77
CA GLN A 185 -25.86 -19.80 11.66
C GLN A 185 -26.00 -20.95 12.65
N LEU A 186 -24.90 -21.40 13.27
CA LEU A 186 -24.96 -22.45 14.28
C LEU A 186 -25.65 -21.92 15.55
N PRO A 187 -26.63 -22.64 16.10
CA PRO A 187 -27.51 -22.14 17.17
C PRO A 187 -26.79 -21.82 18.50
N THR A 188 -25.53 -22.20 18.61
CA THR A 188 -24.68 -21.97 19.79
C THR A 188 -23.96 -20.61 19.78
N PHE A 189 -23.98 -19.87 18.67
CA PHE A 189 -23.12 -18.70 18.49
C PHE A 189 -23.91 -17.40 18.21
N SER A 190 -23.56 -16.40 18.99
CA SER A 190 -23.66 -14.95 18.78
C SER A 190 -25.02 -14.27 18.69
N ASN A 191 -25.22 -13.35 19.65
CA ASN A 191 -26.30 -12.36 19.64
C ASN A 191 -26.04 -11.17 18.69
N THR A 192 -24.89 -11.12 17.98
CA THR A 192 -24.46 -9.98 17.14
C THR A 192 -23.80 -10.45 15.83
N PRO A 193 -24.54 -11.19 14.97
CA PRO A 193 -23.97 -11.77 13.75
C PRO A 193 -23.48 -10.72 12.75
N THR A 194 -24.19 -9.62 12.60
CA THR A 194 -23.85 -8.51 11.69
C THR A 194 -22.51 -7.88 12.01
N ILE A 195 -22.22 -7.66 13.29
CA ILE A 195 -20.94 -7.06 13.73
C ILE A 195 -19.76 -7.99 13.43
N ALA A 196 -19.92 -9.28 13.70
CA ALA A 196 -18.87 -10.27 13.45
C ALA A 196 -18.59 -10.44 11.94
N MET A 197 -19.63 -10.48 11.12
CA MET A 197 -19.48 -10.55 9.65
C MET A 197 -18.80 -9.29 9.10
N ALA A 198 -19.24 -8.11 9.48
CA ALA A 198 -18.64 -6.84 9.07
C ALA A 198 -17.17 -6.75 9.49
N ALA A 199 -16.86 -7.14 10.73
CA ALA A 199 -15.49 -7.14 11.23
C ALA A 199 -14.58 -8.13 10.48
N SER A 200 -15.11 -9.27 10.00
CA SER A 200 -14.33 -10.26 9.27
C SER A 200 -13.86 -9.77 7.90
N VAL A 201 -14.56 -8.82 7.30
CA VAL A 201 -14.23 -8.23 5.99
C VAL A 201 -13.36 -6.96 6.12
N LEU A 202 -13.20 -6.42 7.33
CA LEU A 202 -12.48 -5.19 7.59
C LEU A 202 -11.04 -5.20 7.05
N LEU A 203 -10.39 -6.37 7.02
CA LEU A 203 -9.04 -6.55 6.46
C LEU A 203 -8.90 -6.12 4.99
N LEU A 204 -10.03 -5.97 4.26
CA LEU A 204 -10.06 -5.61 2.85
C LEU A 204 -10.32 -4.12 2.61
N VAL A 205 -10.56 -3.33 3.66
CA VAL A 205 -10.71 -1.88 3.51
C VAL A 205 -9.37 -1.27 3.10
N PRO A 206 -9.27 -0.62 1.93
CA PRO A 206 -8.02 -0.04 1.44
C PRO A 206 -7.72 1.32 2.11
N GLY A 207 -7.65 1.34 3.45
CA GLY A 207 -7.51 2.57 4.25
C GLY A 207 -6.26 3.37 3.91
N PHE A 208 -5.11 2.71 3.83
CA PHE A 208 -3.85 3.40 3.53
C PHE A 208 -3.84 4.05 2.13
N PRO A 209 -4.24 3.39 1.04
CA PRO A 209 -4.39 4.02 -0.27
C PRO A 209 -5.37 5.20 -0.28
N LEU A 210 -6.46 5.13 0.49
CA LEU A 210 -7.43 6.22 0.60
C LEU A 210 -6.86 7.43 1.33
N ILE A 211 -6.15 7.22 2.44
CA ILE A 211 -5.48 8.29 3.19
C ILE A 211 -4.45 8.99 2.31
N ASN A 212 -3.61 8.24 1.61
CA ASN A 212 -2.62 8.82 0.70
C ASN A 212 -3.27 9.55 -0.49
N ALA A 213 -4.40 9.05 -1.01
CA ALA A 213 -5.14 9.72 -2.08
C ALA A 213 -5.62 11.10 -1.64
N VAL A 214 -6.21 11.18 -0.45
CA VAL A 214 -6.69 12.44 0.13
C VAL A 214 -5.50 13.37 0.43
N ALA A 215 -4.43 12.86 1.04
CA ALA A 215 -3.23 13.65 1.34
C ALA A 215 -2.60 14.23 0.06
N ASP A 216 -2.48 13.44 -1.01
CA ASP A 216 -1.97 13.91 -2.30
C ASP A 216 -2.84 15.02 -2.89
N MET A 217 -4.18 14.88 -2.83
CA MET A 217 -5.08 15.94 -3.33
C MET A 217 -4.94 17.24 -2.54
N PHE A 218 -4.87 17.17 -1.20
CA PHE A 218 -4.69 18.37 -0.37
C PHE A 218 -3.32 19.04 -0.55
N LYS A 219 -2.29 18.25 -0.89
CA LYS A 219 -0.93 18.77 -1.16
C LYS A 219 -0.70 19.20 -2.60
N GLY A 220 -1.77 19.28 -3.43
CA GLY A 220 -1.71 19.77 -4.81
C GLY A 220 -1.41 18.70 -5.87
N HIS A 221 -1.14 17.46 -5.49
CA HIS A 221 -0.94 16.34 -6.43
C HIS A 221 -2.28 15.71 -6.84
N ILE A 222 -3.22 16.52 -7.34
CA ILE A 222 -4.62 16.12 -7.59
C ILE A 222 -4.73 14.92 -8.51
N ASN A 223 -3.97 14.90 -9.61
CA ASN A 223 -4.03 13.80 -10.59
C ASN A 223 -3.61 12.45 -9.98
N THR A 224 -2.55 12.45 -9.19
CA THR A 224 -2.08 11.23 -8.50
C THR A 224 -3.06 10.81 -7.41
N GLY A 225 -3.55 11.76 -6.62
CA GLY A 225 -4.54 11.51 -5.58
C GLY A 225 -5.84 10.94 -6.15
N LEU A 226 -6.37 11.52 -7.24
CA LEU A 226 -7.57 11.02 -7.91
C LEU A 226 -7.39 9.61 -8.46
N ALA A 227 -6.24 9.33 -9.08
CA ALA A 227 -5.94 7.98 -9.58
C ALA A 227 -5.86 6.94 -8.44
N ARG A 228 -5.20 7.28 -7.32
CA ARG A 228 -5.15 6.42 -6.11
C ARG A 228 -6.54 6.20 -5.52
N TRP A 229 -7.34 7.26 -5.44
CA TRP A 229 -8.72 7.18 -4.94
C TRP A 229 -9.58 6.27 -5.82
N ALA A 230 -9.50 6.40 -7.15
CA ALA A 230 -10.23 5.55 -8.09
C ALA A 230 -9.84 4.06 -7.92
N ILE A 231 -8.54 3.75 -7.81
CA ILE A 231 -8.06 2.38 -7.58
C ILE A 231 -8.61 1.83 -6.26
N ALA A 232 -8.55 2.60 -5.16
CA ALA A 232 -9.07 2.18 -3.86
C ALA A 232 -10.59 1.96 -3.90
N SER A 233 -11.33 2.83 -4.58
CA SER A 233 -12.79 2.69 -4.77
C SER A 233 -13.16 1.43 -5.54
N LEU A 234 -12.40 1.09 -6.60
CA LEU A 234 -12.60 -0.16 -7.34
C LEU A 234 -12.33 -1.41 -6.48
N LEU A 235 -11.34 -1.37 -5.59
CA LEU A 235 -11.09 -2.47 -4.64
C LEU A 235 -12.23 -2.60 -3.63
N THR A 236 -12.76 -1.49 -3.13
CA THR A 236 -13.92 -1.48 -2.23
C THR A 236 -15.17 -2.03 -2.93
N LEU A 237 -15.45 -1.63 -4.17
CA LEU A 237 -16.55 -2.17 -4.97
C LEU A 237 -16.40 -3.69 -5.18
N ALA A 238 -15.20 -4.16 -5.50
CA ALA A 238 -14.93 -5.60 -5.63
C ALA A 238 -15.19 -6.35 -4.32
N THR A 239 -14.83 -5.76 -3.18
CA THR A 239 -15.14 -6.30 -1.84
C THR A 239 -16.64 -6.39 -1.63
N CYS A 240 -17.39 -5.32 -1.92
CA CYS A 240 -18.86 -5.30 -1.82
C CYS A 240 -19.51 -6.39 -2.66
N VAL A 241 -19.06 -6.57 -3.91
CA VAL A 241 -19.56 -7.64 -4.79
C VAL A 241 -19.35 -9.01 -4.14
N GLY A 242 -18.15 -9.28 -3.60
CA GLY A 242 -17.84 -10.54 -2.92
C GLY A 242 -18.75 -10.79 -1.70
N VAL A 243 -19.00 -9.77 -0.89
CA VAL A 243 -19.91 -9.84 0.26
C VAL A 243 -21.34 -10.14 -0.19
N VAL A 244 -21.87 -9.37 -1.15
CA VAL A 244 -23.24 -9.54 -1.66
C VAL A 244 -23.44 -10.94 -2.26
N MET A 245 -22.45 -11.42 -3.02
CA MET A 245 -22.50 -12.79 -3.55
C MET A 245 -22.61 -13.84 -2.44
N ALA A 246 -21.82 -13.73 -1.38
CA ALA A 246 -21.88 -14.67 -0.26
C ALA A 246 -23.24 -14.61 0.46
N LEU A 247 -23.75 -13.41 0.75
CA LEU A 247 -25.05 -13.21 1.37
C LEU A 247 -26.19 -13.81 0.56
N THR A 248 -26.16 -13.62 -0.78
CA THR A 248 -27.21 -14.10 -1.69
C THR A 248 -27.17 -15.62 -1.84
N ILE A 249 -25.99 -16.21 -2.05
CA ILE A 249 -25.83 -17.65 -2.31
C ILE A 249 -26.21 -18.47 -1.06
N TRP A 250 -25.81 -18.01 0.11
CA TRP A 250 -26.03 -18.74 1.36
C TRP A 250 -27.27 -18.27 2.14
N GLY A 251 -28.04 -17.33 1.62
CA GLY A 251 -29.25 -16.81 2.27
C GLY A 251 -28.98 -16.21 3.65
N LEU A 252 -27.80 -15.61 3.85
CA LEU A 252 -27.37 -15.05 5.12
C LEU A 252 -28.14 -13.75 5.42
N ARG A 253 -29.12 -13.80 6.32
CA ARG A 253 -29.98 -12.66 6.68
C ARG A 253 -29.36 -11.73 7.74
N GLY A 254 -28.06 -11.49 7.67
CA GLY A 254 -27.33 -10.74 8.69
C GLY A 254 -27.31 -9.21 8.51
N TRP A 255 -27.84 -8.68 7.39
CA TRP A 255 -27.76 -7.25 7.03
C TRP A 255 -29.15 -6.58 6.88
N VAL A 256 -30.21 -7.27 7.21
CA VAL A 256 -31.60 -6.75 7.21
C VAL A 256 -32.17 -6.79 8.62
#